data_d81e7e1524b02396d7abb97a1fc13a39
#
_entry.id   d81e7e1524b02396d7abb97a1fc13a39
#
_cell.length_a   1.000
_cell.length_b   1.000
_cell.length_c   1.000
_cell.angle_alpha   90.00
_cell.angle_beta   90.00
_cell.angle_gamma   90.00
#
_symmetry.space_group_name_H-M   'P 1'
#
loop_
_entity.id
_entity.type
_entity.pdbx_description
1 polymer ?
#
loop_
_entity_poly.entity_id
_entity_poly.type
_entity_poly.pdbx_seq_one_letter_code
_entity_poly.pdbx_strand_id
1 'polypeptide(L)'
;VPETLLDPLLYTLLIGTIVGARLGHCLFYQPDYYLTSWKGFLEIFMTWKGGLASHGGAIALILAMIWFARHYGRKHGFDFLWIMDRLAIAAAFAGCAIRLGNLCNSEIYGDVTSLPWGFVFQLRGETMPKHPTQLYEALSYLILGFILVWLYKNKVGKMYRGTFLGLFFIGCFGM
;
A
#
# COMPACT_ATOMS: atom_id res chain seq x y z
N VAL A 1 1.04 -14.36 14.06
CA VAL A 1 1.59 -15.38 13.15
C VAL A 1 2.78 -15.99 13.85
N PRO A 2 2.91 -17.33 13.90
CA PRO A 2 4.12 -17.97 14.41
C PRO A 2 5.36 -17.47 13.66
N GLU A 3 6.50 -17.39 14.33
CA GLU A 3 7.76 -16.91 13.71
C GLU A 3 8.12 -17.69 12.45
N THR A 4 7.84 -19.01 12.45
CA THR A 4 8.06 -19.88 11.29
C THR A 4 7.25 -19.53 10.04
N LEU A 5 6.20 -18.70 10.17
CA LEU A 5 5.35 -18.24 9.07
C LEU A 5 5.66 -16.81 8.63
N LEU A 6 6.59 -16.11 9.27
CA LEU A 6 6.93 -14.73 8.90
C LEU A 6 7.56 -14.67 7.51
N ASP A 7 8.52 -15.55 7.20
CA ASP A 7 9.14 -15.63 5.89
C ASP A 7 8.15 -16.03 4.79
N PRO A 8 7.35 -17.11 4.94
CA PRO A 8 6.28 -17.42 3.99
C PRO A 8 5.29 -16.26 3.78
N LEU A 9 4.93 -15.53 4.84
CA LEU A 9 4.07 -14.36 4.74
C LEU A 9 4.74 -13.24 3.93
N LEU A 10 6.00 -12.92 4.25
CA LEU A 10 6.78 -11.91 3.55
C LEU A 10 6.90 -12.23 2.05
N TYR A 11 7.28 -13.45 1.70
CA TYR A 11 7.38 -13.86 0.30
C TYR A 11 6.02 -13.80 -0.41
N THR A 12 4.95 -14.23 0.25
CA THR A 12 3.59 -14.17 -0.31
C THR A 12 3.17 -12.73 -0.59
N LEU A 13 3.46 -11.80 0.33
CA LEU A 13 3.19 -10.38 0.16
C LEU A 13 4.00 -9.78 -0.99
N LEU A 14 5.31 -9.98 -1.00
CA LEU A 14 6.22 -9.39 -2.00
C LEU A 14 5.92 -9.93 -3.40
N ILE A 15 5.93 -11.24 -3.57
CA ILE A 15 5.72 -11.89 -4.87
C ILE A 15 4.30 -11.59 -5.37
N GLY A 16 3.30 -11.74 -4.52
CA GLY A 16 1.90 -11.47 -4.89
C GLY A 16 1.71 -10.04 -5.36
N THR A 17 2.25 -9.07 -4.63
CA THR A 17 2.12 -7.65 -4.98
C THR A 17 2.86 -7.31 -6.27
N ILE A 18 4.11 -7.75 -6.45
CA ILE A 18 4.92 -7.45 -7.64
C ILE A 18 4.29 -8.09 -8.89
N VAL A 19 3.96 -9.38 -8.80
CA VAL A 19 3.32 -10.10 -9.92
C VAL A 19 1.97 -9.50 -10.28
N GLY A 20 1.15 -9.20 -9.27
CA GLY A 20 -0.15 -8.59 -9.49
C GLY A 20 -0.07 -7.18 -10.07
N ALA A 21 0.84 -6.35 -9.58
CA ALA A 21 1.06 -5.01 -10.11
C ALA A 21 1.53 -5.07 -11.57
N ARG A 22 2.41 -6.00 -11.90
CA ARG A 22 2.90 -6.20 -13.26
C ARG A 22 1.81 -6.70 -14.20
N LEU A 23 1.10 -7.77 -13.81
CA LEU A 23 -0.01 -8.29 -14.60
C LEU A 23 -1.12 -7.26 -14.76
N GLY A 24 -1.45 -6.51 -13.70
CA GLY A 24 -2.42 -5.43 -13.79
C GLY A 24 -2.01 -4.37 -14.81
N HIS A 25 -0.74 -3.97 -14.86
CA HIS A 25 -0.26 -3.06 -15.89
C HIS A 25 -0.38 -3.65 -17.29
N CYS A 26 0.10 -4.86 -17.50
CA CYS A 26 0.09 -5.50 -18.81
C CYS A 26 -1.33 -5.74 -19.36
N LEU A 27 -2.27 -6.10 -18.48
CA LEU A 27 -3.64 -6.44 -18.89
C LEU A 27 -4.56 -5.23 -19.06
N PHE A 28 -4.38 -4.18 -18.24
CA PHE A 28 -5.31 -3.03 -18.21
C PHE A 28 -4.80 -1.80 -18.97
N TYR A 29 -3.47 -1.60 -19.07
CA TYR A 29 -2.94 -0.40 -19.72
C TYR A 29 -2.41 -0.62 -21.12
N GLN A 30 -1.82 -1.78 -21.39
CA GLN A 30 -1.19 -2.06 -22.69
C GLN A 30 -1.42 -3.52 -23.16
N PRO A 31 -2.66 -4.02 -23.16
CA PRO A 31 -2.93 -5.42 -23.51
C PRO A 31 -2.47 -5.75 -24.94
N ASP A 32 -2.71 -4.85 -25.88
CA ASP A 32 -2.35 -5.07 -27.27
C ASP A 32 -0.83 -5.23 -27.48
N TYR A 33 -0.01 -4.50 -26.71
CA TYR A 33 1.43 -4.64 -26.78
C TYR A 33 1.92 -5.97 -26.19
N TYR A 34 1.44 -6.31 -24.99
CA TYR A 34 1.94 -7.47 -24.25
C TYR A 34 1.37 -8.80 -24.73
N LEU A 35 0.15 -8.83 -25.28
CA LEU A 35 -0.54 -10.06 -25.65
C LEU A 35 -0.46 -10.41 -27.16
N THR A 36 -0.11 -9.46 -28.03
CA THR A 36 -0.10 -9.69 -29.49
C THR A 36 1.28 -9.98 -30.06
N SER A 37 2.37 -9.67 -29.35
CA SER A 37 3.72 -9.89 -29.83
C SER A 37 4.54 -10.78 -28.89
N TRP A 38 5.35 -11.66 -29.48
CA TRP A 38 6.27 -12.50 -28.70
C TRP A 38 7.26 -11.68 -27.85
N LYS A 39 7.71 -10.54 -28.38
CA LYS A 39 8.57 -9.61 -27.64
C LYS A 39 7.84 -9.02 -26.43
N GLY A 40 6.60 -8.56 -26.62
CA GLY A 40 5.76 -8.03 -25.53
C GLY A 40 5.54 -9.08 -24.45
N PHE A 41 5.24 -10.32 -24.84
CA PHE A 41 5.07 -11.42 -23.89
C PHE A 41 6.31 -11.66 -23.01
N LEU A 42 7.51 -11.66 -23.60
CA LEU A 42 8.76 -11.77 -22.83
C LEU A 42 8.98 -10.56 -21.91
N GLU A 43 8.56 -9.39 -22.31
CA GLU A 43 8.69 -8.16 -21.50
C GLU A 43 7.75 -8.13 -20.28
N ILE A 44 6.72 -9.00 -20.21
CA ILE A 44 5.89 -9.15 -18.99
C ILE A 44 6.78 -9.47 -17.78
N PHE A 45 7.81 -10.26 -17.96
CA PHE A 45 8.72 -10.68 -16.87
C PHE A 45 9.76 -9.61 -16.51
N MET A 46 9.89 -8.54 -17.31
CA MET A 46 10.90 -7.50 -17.10
C MET A 46 10.35 -6.34 -16.25
N THR A 47 10.12 -6.62 -14.96
CA THR A 47 9.57 -5.64 -14.00
C THR A 47 10.46 -4.40 -13.80
N TRP A 48 11.76 -4.53 -14.04
CA TRP A 48 12.74 -3.43 -13.98
C TRP A 48 12.58 -2.37 -15.08
N LYS A 49 11.82 -2.65 -16.12
CA LYS A 49 11.48 -1.66 -17.17
C LYS A 49 10.35 -0.72 -16.74
N GLY A 50 9.84 -0.86 -15.52
CA GLY A 50 8.67 -0.12 -15.05
C GLY A 50 7.36 -0.78 -15.48
N GLY A 51 6.26 -0.03 -15.39
CA GLY A 51 4.93 -0.53 -15.71
C GLY A 51 4.38 -1.44 -14.61
N LEU A 52 4.07 -0.84 -13.46
CA LEU A 52 3.42 -1.46 -12.31
C LEU A 52 2.11 -0.71 -12.02
N ALA A 53 1.01 -1.45 -11.92
CA ALA A 53 -0.31 -0.90 -11.61
C ALA A 53 -0.68 -1.18 -10.16
N SER A 54 -0.93 -0.12 -9.37
CA SER A 54 -1.25 -0.24 -7.94
C SER A 54 -2.51 -1.05 -7.68
N HIS A 55 -3.55 -0.89 -8.52
CA HIS A 55 -4.79 -1.67 -8.38
C HIS A 55 -4.57 -3.18 -8.63
N GLY A 56 -3.73 -3.55 -9.60
CA GLY A 56 -3.36 -4.94 -9.84
C GLY A 56 -2.61 -5.53 -8.64
N GLY A 57 -1.69 -4.76 -8.06
CA GLY A 57 -1.00 -5.13 -6.83
C GLY A 57 -1.96 -5.31 -5.64
N ALA A 58 -2.91 -4.40 -5.45
CA ALA A 58 -3.89 -4.48 -4.37
C ALA A 58 -4.80 -5.72 -4.49
N ILE A 59 -5.32 -6.00 -5.69
CA ILE A 59 -6.14 -7.19 -5.94
C ILE A 59 -5.34 -8.46 -5.64
N ALA A 60 -4.12 -8.56 -6.18
CA ALA A 60 -3.29 -9.73 -5.96
C ALA A 60 -2.87 -9.90 -4.50
N LEU A 61 -2.62 -8.80 -3.77
CA LEU A 61 -2.36 -8.83 -2.34
C LEU A 61 -3.54 -9.45 -1.58
N ILE A 62 -4.77 -9.02 -1.87
CA ILE A 62 -5.98 -9.57 -1.23
C ILE A 62 -6.09 -11.07 -1.52
N LEU A 63 -5.94 -11.48 -2.79
CA LEU A 63 -6.02 -12.88 -3.18
C LEU A 63 -4.91 -13.72 -2.52
N ALA A 64 -3.68 -13.21 -2.47
CA ALA A 64 -2.55 -13.84 -1.81
C ALA A 64 -2.82 -14.03 -0.30
N MET A 65 -3.41 -13.03 0.37
CA MET A 65 -3.75 -13.13 1.79
C MET A 65 -4.91 -14.09 2.05
N ILE A 66 -5.89 -14.14 1.16
CA ILE A 66 -6.95 -15.16 1.23
C ILE A 66 -6.37 -16.58 1.10
N TRP A 67 -5.48 -16.77 0.12
CA TRP A 67 -4.78 -18.03 -0.05
C TRP A 67 -3.95 -18.41 1.18
N PHE A 68 -3.13 -17.48 1.68
CA PHE A 68 -2.29 -17.68 2.86
C PHE A 68 -3.11 -18.04 4.10
N ALA A 69 -4.20 -17.32 4.34
CA ALA A 69 -5.11 -17.59 5.44
C ALA A 69 -5.78 -18.98 5.34
N ARG A 70 -6.14 -19.40 4.12
CA ARG A 70 -6.72 -20.74 3.92
C ARG A 70 -5.70 -21.86 4.08
N HIS A 71 -4.47 -21.62 3.61
CA HIS A 71 -3.42 -22.66 3.62
C HIS A 71 -2.84 -22.85 5.03
N TYR A 72 -2.50 -21.78 5.72
CA TYR A 72 -1.84 -21.84 7.02
C TYR A 72 -2.79 -21.57 8.20
N GLY A 73 -3.85 -20.81 7.99
CA GLY A 73 -4.70 -20.31 9.06
C GLY A 73 -5.46 -21.40 9.80
N ARG A 74 -5.95 -22.43 9.09
CA ARG A 74 -6.63 -23.56 9.73
C ARG A 74 -5.78 -24.29 10.76
N LYS A 75 -4.49 -24.42 10.49
CA LYS A 75 -3.53 -25.11 11.37
C LYS A 75 -3.10 -24.25 12.56
N HIS A 76 -3.07 -22.92 12.37
CA HIS A 76 -2.52 -21.99 13.35
C HIS A 76 -3.56 -21.07 14.01
N GLY A 77 -4.85 -21.27 13.74
CA GLY A 77 -5.94 -20.57 14.44
C GLY A 77 -6.17 -19.12 14.02
N PHE A 78 -5.75 -18.72 12.80
CA PHE A 78 -6.02 -17.39 12.28
C PHE A 78 -6.78 -17.43 10.95
N ASP A 79 -7.48 -16.36 10.60
CA ASP A 79 -8.20 -16.17 9.35
C ASP A 79 -7.71 -14.94 8.58
N PHE A 80 -8.34 -14.69 7.43
CA PHE A 80 -8.03 -13.56 6.57
C PHE A 80 -8.13 -12.21 7.30
N LEU A 81 -9.24 -11.96 8.03
CA LEU A 81 -9.44 -10.70 8.74
C LEU A 81 -8.41 -10.50 9.85
N TRP A 82 -8.01 -11.58 10.51
CA TRP A 82 -6.97 -11.54 11.52
C TRP A 82 -5.62 -11.06 10.96
N ILE A 83 -5.25 -11.52 9.75
CA ILE A 83 -4.02 -11.06 9.09
C ILE A 83 -4.17 -9.62 8.62
N MET A 84 -5.30 -9.29 7.99
CA MET A 84 -5.55 -7.96 7.45
C MET A 84 -5.55 -6.88 8.54
N ASP A 85 -6.05 -7.17 9.74
CA ASP A 85 -5.97 -6.27 10.88
C ASP A 85 -4.52 -5.89 11.25
N ARG A 86 -3.59 -6.84 11.14
CA ARG A 86 -2.18 -6.60 11.45
C ARG A 86 -1.46 -5.88 10.31
N LEU A 87 -1.80 -6.23 9.08
CA LEU A 87 -1.29 -5.54 7.90
C LEU A 87 -1.78 -4.09 7.83
N ALA A 88 -3.00 -3.80 8.29
CA ALA A 88 -3.54 -2.44 8.35
C ALA A 88 -2.68 -1.51 9.23
N ILE A 89 -2.14 -2.04 10.34
CA ILE A 89 -1.23 -1.27 11.21
C ILE A 89 0.08 -0.95 10.45
N ALA A 90 0.67 -1.95 9.81
CA ALA A 90 1.89 -1.76 9.02
C ALA A 90 1.65 -0.85 7.80
N ALA A 91 0.48 -0.97 7.15
CA ALA A 91 0.08 -0.16 6.01
C ALA A 91 -0.02 1.33 6.35
N ALA A 92 -0.45 1.69 7.57
CA ALA A 92 -0.47 3.08 8.01
C ALA A 92 0.95 3.68 8.03
N PHE A 93 1.94 2.97 8.58
CA PHE A 93 3.33 3.44 8.57
C PHE A 93 3.95 3.45 7.17
N ALA A 94 3.62 2.45 6.35
CA ALA A 94 4.04 2.41 4.95
C ALA A 94 3.44 3.59 4.16
N GLY A 95 2.16 3.94 4.39
CA GLY A 95 1.51 5.11 3.80
C GLY A 95 2.25 6.41 4.15
N CYS A 96 2.62 6.59 5.42
CA CYS A 96 3.45 7.72 5.85
C CYS A 96 4.78 7.79 5.07
N ALA A 97 5.50 6.67 4.98
CA ALA A 97 6.79 6.61 4.28
C ALA A 97 6.63 6.91 2.78
N ILE A 98 5.58 6.41 2.13
CA ILE A 98 5.27 6.68 0.72
C ILE A 98 5.01 8.18 0.52
N ARG A 99 4.23 8.82 1.38
CA ARG A 99 3.95 10.26 1.26
C ARG A 99 5.20 11.13 1.47
N LEU A 100 6.08 10.74 2.37
CA LEU A 100 7.39 11.39 2.51
C LEU A 100 8.26 11.18 1.25
N GLY A 101 8.23 10.01 0.65
CA GLY A 101 8.88 9.74 -0.65
C GLY A 101 8.32 10.63 -1.77
N ASN A 102 6.99 10.78 -1.86
CA ASN A 102 6.35 11.70 -2.82
C ASN A 102 6.81 13.15 -2.61
N LEU A 103 6.97 13.60 -1.35
CA LEU A 103 7.49 14.93 -1.06
C LEU A 103 8.91 15.09 -1.61
N CYS A 104 9.81 14.14 -1.35
CA CYS A 104 11.19 14.17 -1.86
C CYS A 104 11.23 14.19 -3.41
N ASN A 105 10.31 13.50 -4.05
CA ASN A 105 10.20 13.44 -5.51
C ASN A 105 9.39 14.61 -6.12
N SER A 106 8.89 15.53 -5.28
CA SER A 106 8.00 16.62 -5.71
C SER A 106 6.78 16.11 -6.47
N GLU A 107 6.11 15.09 -5.94
CA GLU A 107 4.94 14.43 -6.56
C GLU A 107 3.70 14.58 -5.69
N ILE A 108 2.51 14.67 -6.32
CA ILE A 108 1.20 14.65 -5.63
C ILE A 108 1.12 15.77 -4.58
N TYR A 109 1.47 17.00 -4.96
CA TYR A 109 1.28 18.19 -4.14
C TYR A 109 -0.08 18.84 -4.39
N GLY A 110 -0.49 19.76 -3.50
CA GLY A 110 -1.77 20.46 -3.58
C GLY A 110 -1.74 21.73 -4.42
N ASP A 111 -2.78 22.52 -4.29
CA ASP A 111 -2.98 23.79 -5.00
C ASP A 111 -2.06 24.90 -4.50
N VAL A 112 -2.02 26.02 -5.27
CA VAL A 112 -1.28 27.23 -4.89
C VAL A 112 -1.80 27.78 -3.57
N THR A 113 -0.87 28.21 -2.71
CA THR A 113 -1.21 28.75 -1.39
C THR A 113 -0.39 29.99 -1.06
N SER A 114 -0.97 30.89 -0.29
CA SER A 114 -0.29 32.03 0.32
C SER A 114 0.15 31.77 1.77
N LEU A 115 -0.06 30.55 2.29
CA LEU A 115 0.31 30.20 3.66
C LEU A 115 1.84 30.15 3.83
N PRO A 116 2.37 30.51 5.02
CA PRO A 116 3.81 30.62 5.25
C PRO A 116 4.56 29.29 5.19
N TRP A 117 3.87 28.17 5.21
CA TRP A 117 4.43 26.83 5.06
C TRP A 117 4.21 26.19 3.68
N GLY A 118 3.85 27.00 2.67
CA GLY A 118 3.81 26.55 1.28
C GLY A 118 5.21 26.19 0.75
N PHE A 119 5.29 25.13 -0.05
CA PHE A 119 6.53 24.67 -0.67
C PHE A 119 6.55 25.01 -2.16
N VAL A 120 7.71 25.44 -2.67
CA VAL A 120 7.94 25.58 -4.10
C VAL A 120 8.61 24.33 -4.63
N PHE A 121 7.86 23.56 -5.44
CA PHE A 121 8.31 22.28 -5.99
C PHE A 121 9.14 22.45 -7.27
N GLN A 122 10.36 22.97 -7.11
CA GLN A 122 11.25 23.35 -8.22
C GLN A 122 11.60 22.19 -9.16
N LEU A 123 11.68 20.95 -8.66
CA LEU A 123 11.93 19.75 -9.49
C LEU A 123 10.84 19.53 -10.56
N ARG A 124 9.66 20.11 -10.38
CA ARG A 124 8.55 20.07 -11.33
C ARG A 124 8.33 21.39 -12.09
N GLY A 125 9.28 22.32 -11.97
CA GLY A 125 9.20 23.63 -12.63
C GLY A 125 8.19 24.60 -12.00
N GLU A 126 7.72 24.31 -10.78
CA GLU A 126 6.78 25.18 -10.07
C GLU A 126 7.52 26.45 -9.58
N THR A 127 6.85 27.59 -9.73
CA THR A 127 7.36 28.91 -9.29
C THR A 127 6.57 29.50 -8.12
N MET A 128 5.35 29.00 -7.90
CA MET A 128 4.46 29.45 -6.84
C MET A 128 4.44 28.46 -5.67
N PRO A 129 4.33 28.95 -4.42
CA PRO A 129 4.16 28.06 -3.27
C PRO A 129 2.87 27.25 -3.37
N LYS A 130 2.94 25.96 -3.05
CA LYS A 130 1.81 25.05 -3.05
C LYS A 130 1.68 24.31 -1.71
N HIS A 131 0.48 23.83 -1.42
CA HIS A 131 0.25 23.03 -0.23
C HIS A 131 1.06 21.73 -0.28
N PRO A 132 1.91 21.43 0.73
CA PRO A 132 2.61 20.18 0.85
C PRO A 132 1.65 19.09 1.37
N THR A 133 0.66 18.70 0.56
CA THR A 133 -0.36 17.71 0.94
C THR A 133 0.24 16.39 1.35
N GLN A 134 1.43 16.06 0.81
CA GLN A 134 2.20 14.88 1.21
C GLN A 134 2.55 14.89 2.70
N LEU A 135 2.90 16.07 3.25
CA LEU A 135 3.19 16.20 4.70
C LEU A 135 1.92 16.06 5.54
N TYR A 136 0.82 16.63 5.08
CA TYR A 136 -0.46 16.52 5.79
C TYR A 136 -0.90 15.07 5.87
N GLU A 137 -0.86 14.38 4.74
CA GLU A 137 -1.21 12.96 4.67
C GLU A 137 -0.20 12.08 5.42
N ALA A 138 1.11 12.34 5.32
CA ALA A 138 2.12 11.61 6.07
C ALA A 138 1.89 11.69 7.58
N LEU A 139 1.61 12.90 8.09
CA LEU A 139 1.32 13.12 9.51
C LEU A 139 0.03 12.40 9.93
N SER A 140 -1.01 12.48 9.11
CA SER A 140 -2.29 11.79 9.35
C SER A 140 -2.11 10.27 9.40
N TYR A 141 -1.37 9.69 8.45
CA TYR A 141 -1.01 8.27 8.47
C TYR A 141 -0.19 7.88 9.69
N LEU A 142 0.74 8.73 10.10
CA LEU A 142 1.57 8.49 11.30
C LEU A 142 0.71 8.46 12.57
N ILE A 143 -0.18 9.44 12.73
CA ILE A 143 -1.12 9.51 13.86
C ILE A 143 -2.03 8.28 13.85
N LEU A 144 -2.60 7.94 12.70
CA LEU A 144 -3.43 6.74 12.53
C LEU A 144 -2.66 5.48 12.93
N GLY A 145 -1.41 5.32 12.47
CA GLY A 145 -0.55 4.20 12.83
C GLY A 145 -0.35 4.07 14.35
N PHE A 146 -0.05 5.17 15.04
CA PHE A 146 0.09 5.16 16.50
C PHE A 146 -1.21 4.84 17.22
N ILE A 147 -2.35 5.36 16.76
CA ILE A 147 -3.66 5.03 17.29
C ILE A 147 -3.92 3.52 17.15
N LEU A 148 -3.69 2.95 15.96
CA LEU A 148 -3.86 1.52 15.71
C LEU A 148 -2.94 0.66 16.60
N VAL A 149 -1.67 1.05 16.76
CA VAL A 149 -0.73 0.36 17.67
C VAL A 149 -1.22 0.43 19.12
N TRP A 150 -1.66 1.60 19.57
CA TRP A 150 -2.18 1.77 20.92
C TRP A 150 -3.42 0.91 21.16
N LEU A 151 -4.38 0.92 20.23
CA LEU A 151 -5.56 0.06 20.27
C LEU A 151 -5.18 -1.42 20.28
N TYR A 152 -4.22 -1.80 19.43
CA TYR A 152 -3.74 -3.18 19.37
C TYR A 152 -3.18 -3.65 20.71
N LYS A 153 -2.30 -2.86 21.33
CA LYS A 153 -1.71 -3.19 22.64
C LYS A 153 -2.75 -3.32 23.75
N ASN A 154 -3.78 -2.45 23.75
CA ASN A 154 -4.70 -2.35 24.88
C ASN A 154 -6.03 -3.07 24.67
N LYS A 155 -6.46 -3.31 23.44
CA LYS A 155 -7.84 -3.74 23.15
C LYS A 155 -7.94 -4.93 22.17
N VAL A 156 -6.85 -5.46 21.61
CA VAL A 156 -6.90 -6.49 20.56
C VAL A 156 -7.74 -7.71 20.94
N GLY A 157 -7.68 -8.16 22.18
CA GLY A 157 -8.47 -9.30 22.65
C GLY A 157 -9.96 -9.02 22.91
N LYS A 158 -10.38 -7.75 22.83
CA LYS A 158 -11.76 -7.28 23.08
C LYS A 158 -12.45 -6.76 21.82
N MET A 159 -11.75 -6.72 20.69
CA MET A 159 -12.26 -6.19 19.44
C MET A 159 -12.56 -7.32 18.44
N TYR A 160 -13.55 -7.10 17.59
CA TYR A 160 -13.89 -8.03 16.52
C TYR A 160 -12.80 -8.05 15.45
N ARG A 161 -12.63 -9.20 14.79
CA ARG A 161 -11.74 -9.33 13.63
C ARG A 161 -12.23 -8.42 12.51
N GLY A 162 -11.29 -7.72 11.85
CA GLY A 162 -11.58 -6.72 10.83
C GLY A 162 -11.75 -5.29 11.36
N THR A 163 -11.73 -5.08 12.69
CA THR A 163 -11.89 -3.74 13.28
C THR A 163 -10.71 -2.83 12.94
N PHE A 164 -9.47 -3.32 13.01
CA PHE A 164 -8.29 -2.51 12.67
C PHE A 164 -8.25 -2.17 11.18
N LEU A 165 -8.64 -3.11 10.33
CA LEU A 165 -8.79 -2.88 8.90
C LEU A 165 -9.87 -1.81 8.63
N GLY A 166 -11.03 -1.91 9.29
CA GLY A 166 -12.09 -0.91 9.17
C GLY A 166 -11.66 0.47 9.63
N LEU A 167 -10.99 0.59 10.78
CA LEU A 167 -10.45 1.85 11.28
C LEU A 167 -9.39 2.44 10.34
N PHE A 168 -8.54 1.60 9.77
CA PHE A 168 -7.57 2.02 8.76
C PHE A 168 -8.26 2.64 7.54
N PHE A 169 -9.29 2.00 6.98
CA PHE A 169 -10.04 2.56 5.86
C PHE A 169 -10.76 3.86 6.22
N ILE A 170 -11.41 3.92 7.38
CA ILE A 170 -12.06 5.16 7.85
C ILE A 170 -11.01 6.29 7.95
N GLY A 171 -9.84 6.00 8.52
CA GLY A 171 -8.75 6.97 8.59
C GLY A 171 -8.25 7.40 7.21
N CYS A 172 -8.01 6.47 6.29
CA CYS A 172 -7.51 6.77 4.94
C CYS A 172 -8.48 7.59 4.08
N PHE A 173 -9.79 7.31 4.16
CA PHE A 173 -10.80 8.01 3.37
C PHE A 173 -11.37 9.25 4.05
N GLY A 174 -11.05 9.47 5.32
CA GLY A 174 -11.43 10.66 6.08
C GLY A 174 -10.38 11.77 6.14
N MET A 175 -9.26 11.58 5.44
CA MET A 175 -8.15 12.55 5.37
C MET A 175 -8.35 13.60 4.30
#